data_5c8c377b09d55092c1461a9902a17840
#
_entry.id   5c8c377b09d55092c1461a9902a17840
#
_cell.length_a   1.000
_cell.length_b   1.000
_cell.length_c   1.000
_cell.angle_alpha   90.00
_cell.angle_beta   90.00
_cell.angle_gamma   90.00
#
_symmetry.space_group_name_H-M   'P 1'
#
loop_
_entity.id
_entity.type
_entity.pdbx_description
1 polymer ?
#
loop_
_entity_poly.entity_id
_entity_poly.type
_entity_poly.pdbx_seq_one_letter_code
_entity_poly.pdbx_strand_id
1 'polypeptide(L)'
;EYAIQIPVRITEVPDNIRLTDYASDKVVVTLNGKGMALWKSSRGRAKSLDVNALSYKFSQGRAVLPSNYIRDSIESILSPGVVIRSIEPDTLSFIYENQEQKKLPLVFNGTTESPNQYIMDSFYFTPDSISAFVTDRAQYVEALYVDLNNVQIDADTVRLSAKIKPVPGVYLNDETVELTLCSSHYTEKSLTIPIQGVNFPPGKMLKSFPSRVTVVFWVKMSEYDNVSESDFTVVVDYNDILNNGSDKVGLRMYFQPADVERVRINPQTVEYLVEDVYGGLW
;
A
#
# COMPACT_ATOMS: atom_id res chain seq x y z
N GLU A 1 36.87 4.11 -48.23
CA GLU A 1 36.02 4.52 -47.15
C GLU A 1 35.22 3.34 -46.65
N TYR A 2 35.01 3.25 -45.35
CA TYR A 2 34.25 2.19 -44.72
C TYR A 2 33.50 2.72 -43.51
N ALA A 3 32.19 2.43 -43.42
CA ALA A 3 31.36 2.84 -42.26
C ALA A 3 31.25 1.70 -41.27
N ILE A 4 31.47 2.00 -40.00
CA ILE A 4 31.28 1.07 -38.88
C ILE A 4 30.25 1.63 -37.91
N GLN A 5 29.49 0.74 -37.27
CA GLN A 5 28.59 1.10 -36.17
C GLN A 5 29.27 0.71 -34.86
N ILE A 6 29.34 1.64 -33.92
CA ILE A 6 29.91 1.46 -32.60
C ILE A 6 28.78 1.65 -31.58
N PRO A 7 28.39 0.64 -30.81
CA PRO A 7 27.42 0.81 -29.75
C PRO A 7 28.00 1.70 -28.64
N VAL A 8 27.16 2.57 -28.08
CA VAL A 8 27.52 3.45 -26.97
C VAL A 8 26.97 2.87 -25.66
N ARG A 9 27.83 2.78 -24.66
CA ARG A 9 27.44 2.38 -23.31
C ARG A 9 27.76 3.51 -22.36
N ILE A 10 26.77 3.98 -21.61
CA ILE A 10 26.98 4.96 -20.55
C ILE A 10 27.35 4.22 -19.28
N THR A 11 28.47 4.63 -18.67
CA THR A 11 28.99 4.06 -17.42
C THR A 11 29.01 5.11 -16.33
N GLU A 12 29.08 4.67 -15.08
CA GLU A 12 29.19 5.53 -13.88
C GLU A 12 28.08 6.58 -13.81
N VAL A 13 26.83 6.15 -14.03
CA VAL A 13 25.67 7.03 -13.85
C VAL A 13 25.49 7.30 -12.35
N PRO A 14 25.46 8.58 -11.94
CA PRO A 14 25.23 8.91 -10.52
C PRO A 14 23.88 8.41 -10.01
N ASP A 15 23.84 7.99 -8.74
CA ASP A 15 22.63 7.41 -8.13
C ASP A 15 21.44 8.39 -8.08
N ASN A 16 21.73 9.69 -8.08
CA ASN A 16 20.71 10.74 -8.09
C ASN A 16 20.14 11.06 -9.48
N ILE A 17 20.54 10.31 -10.49
CA ILE A 17 20.12 10.51 -11.90
C ILE A 17 19.57 9.21 -12.46
N ARG A 18 18.42 9.28 -13.09
CA ARG A 18 17.84 8.19 -13.85
C ARG A 18 17.76 8.55 -15.33
N LEU A 19 18.32 7.68 -16.15
CA LEU A 19 18.21 7.82 -17.60
C LEU A 19 16.82 7.34 -18.04
N THR A 20 16.10 8.18 -18.79
CA THR A 20 14.73 7.87 -19.22
C THR A 20 14.64 7.59 -20.70
N ASP A 21 15.53 8.19 -21.51
CA ASP A 21 15.58 7.93 -22.94
C ASP A 21 16.98 8.22 -23.50
N TYR A 22 17.36 7.47 -24.54
CA TYR A 22 18.60 7.62 -25.30
C TYR A 22 18.28 8.12 -26.69
N ALA A 23 18.76 9.31 -27.04
CA ALA A 23 18.61 9.83 -28.39
C ALA A 23 19.39 8.99 -29.40
N SER A 24 20.45 8.31 -28.97
CA SER A 24 21.22 7.38 -29.79
C SER A 24 21.99 6.38 -28.94
N ASP A 25 21.82 5.11 -29.24
CA ASP A 25 22.51 3.97 -28.59
C ASP A 25 23.77 3.54 -29.36
N LYS A 26 24.03 4.17 -30.52
CA LYS A 26 25.16 3.86 -31.42
C LYS A 26 25.59 5.09 -32.18
N VAL A 27 26.85 5.09 -32.60
CA VAL A 27 27.42 6.05 -33.55
C VAL A 27 27.85 5.32 -34.81
N VAL A 28 27.59 5.92 -35.95
CA VAL A 28 28.10 5.50 -37.27
C VAL A 28 29.35 6.31 -37.57
N VAL A 29 30.46 5.65 -37.74
CA VAL A 29 31.76 6.30 -38.00
C VAL A 29 32.22 5.94 -39.39
N THR A 30 32.40 6.92 -40.25
CA THR A 30 33.01 6.74 -41.59
C THR A 30 34.51 6.91 -41.46
N LEU A 31 35.23 5.85 -41.81
CA LEU A 31 36.68 5.76 -41.73
C LEU A 31 37.31 5.83 -43.14
N ASN A 32 38.48 6.48 -43.17
CA ASN A 32 39.32 6.48 -44.36
C ASN A 32 40.72 5.96 -43.99
N GLY A 33 41.31 5.12 -44.84
CA GLY A 33 42.63 4.54 -44.60
C GLY A 33 43.01 3.49 -45.64
N LYS A 34 44.22 2.91 -45.52
CA LYS A 34 44.67 1.83 -46.37
C LYS A 34 43.97 0.51 -46.04
N GLY A 35 43.65 -0.31 -47.07
CA GLY A 35 42.76 -1.47 -46.95
C GLY A 35 43.04 -2.43 -45.79
N MET A 36 44.30 -2.71 -45.47
CA MET A 36 44.67 -3.59 -44.38
C MET A 36 44.38 -2.98 -42.99
N ALA A 37 44.58 -1.67 -42.85
CA ALA A 37 44.28 -0.95 -41.58
C ALA A 37 42.77 -0.81 -41.35
N LEU A 38 42.02 -0.50 -42.44
CA LEU A 38 40.55 -0.50 -42.41
C LEU A 38 39.99 -1.87 -42.08
N TRP A 39 40.51 -2.95 -42.65
CA TRP A 39 40.07 -4.30 -42.38
C TRP A 39 40.30 -4.73 -40.94
N LYS A 40 41.45 -4.37 -40.32
CA LYS A 40 41.72 -4.59 -38.88
C LYS A 40 40.75 -3.81 -38.00
N SER A 41 40.46 -2.57 -38.34
CA SER A 41 39.53 -1.70 -37.57
C SER A 41 38.07 -2.17 -37.70
N SER A 42 37.66 -2.77 -38.83
CA SER A 42 36.30 -3.26 -39.07
C SER A 42 36.03 -4.64 -38.49
N ARG A 43 37.03 -5.53 -38.42
CA ARG A 43 36.92 -6.90 -37.86
C ARG A 43 37.32 -7.01 -36.41
N GLY A 44 37.98 -6.02 -35.82
CA GLY A 44 38.09 -5.93 -34.39
C GLY A 44 36.69 -5.96 -33.82
N ARG A 45 36.36 -6.95 -32.94
CA ARG A 45 35.04 -7.04 -32.25
C ARG A 45 34.59 -5.63 -31.93
N ALA A 46 33.38 -5.27 -32.39
CA ALA A 46 32.79 -3.97 -32.15
C ALA A 46 32.92 -3.64 -30.65
N LYS A 47 33.98 -2.90 -30.33
CA LYS A 47 34.20 -2.43 -28.97
C LYS A 47 33.12 -1.38 -28.75
N SER A 48 32.36 -1.52 -27.68
CA SER A 48 31.47 -0.43 -27.28
C SER A 48 32.29 0.82 -26.99
N LEU A 49 31.74 1.96 -27.30
CA LEU A 49 32.24 3.24 -26.81
C LEU A 49 31.71 3.43 -25.39
N ASP A 50 32.55 3.12 -24.41
CA ASP A 50 32.18 3.31 -23.02
C ASP A 50 32.40 4.79 -22.64
N VAL A 51 31.34 5.47 -22.27
CA VAL A 51 31.36 6.91 -21.95
C VAL A 51 30.88 7.08 -20.53
N ASN A 52 31.75 7.70 -19.71
CA ASN A 52 31.40 8.05 -18.34
C ASN A 52 30.30 9.13 -18.35
N ALA A 53 29.22 8.90 -17.58
CA ALA A 53 28.12 9.85 -17.46
C ALA A 53 28.58 11.25 -17.03
N LEU A 54 29.62 11.33 -16.20
CA LEU A 54 30.18 12.60 -15.72
C LEU A 54 30.83 13.45 -16.83
N SER A 55 31.12 12.86 -17.98
CA SER A 55 31.65 13.58 -19.15
C SER A 55 30.59 14.37 -19.92
N TYR A 56 29.30 14.14 -19.62
CA TYR A 56 28.21 14.87 -20.22
C TYR A 56 27.98 16.21 -19.53
N LYS A 57 27.47 17.18 -20.30
CA LYS A 57 26.98 18.44 -19.74
C LYS A 57 25.48 18.29 -19.45
N PHE A 58 25.14 18.37 -18.18
CA PHE A 58 23.77 18.25 -17.69
C PHE A 58 23.09 19.62 -17.70
N SER A 59 21.93 19.72 -18.34
CA SER A 59 21.14 20.95 -18.36
C SER A 59 19.66 20.61 -18.62
N GLN A 60 18.77 21.12 -17.79
CA GLN A 60 17.31 21.06 -17.96
C GLN A 60 16.75 19.68 -18.36
N GLY A 61 17.17 18.63 -17.68
CA GLY A 61 16.71 17.26 -17.96
C GLY A 61 17.33 16.59 -19.19
N ARG A 62 18.30 17.26 -19.84
CA ARG A 62 19.04 16.72 -20.97
C ARG A 62 20.54 16.75 -20.70
N ALA A 63 21.20 15.64 -20.95
CA ALA A 63 22.64 15.52 -20.89
C ALA A 63 23.22 15.43 -22.30
N VAL A 64 24.23 16.20 -22.59
CA VAL A 64 24.86 16.28 -23.93
C VAL A 64 26.35 16.01 -23.81
N LEU A 65 26.84 15.07 -24.60
CA LEU A 65 28.28 14.80 -24.72
C LEU A 65 28.86 15.63 -25.86
N PRO A 66 29.91 16.43 -25.61
CA PRO A 66 30.58 17.21 -26.63
C PRO A 66 31.19 16.34 -27.75
N SER A 67 31.06 16.77 -29.00
CA SER A 67 31.52 16.03 -30.19
C SER A 67 33.02 15.73 -30.19
N ASN A 68 33.84 16.61 -29.64
CA ASN A 68 35.29 16.38 -29.49
C ASN A 68 35.59 15.15 -28.63
N TYR A 69 34.86 14.95 -27.56
CA TYR A 69 35.03 13.78 -26.67
C TYR A 69 34.72 12.47 -27.40
N ILE A 70 33.67 12.46 -28.23
CA ILE A 70 33.32 11.30 -29.07
C ILE A 70 34.46 10.96 -30.03
N ARG A 71 34.99 11.99 -30.71
CA ARG A 71 36.09 11.85 -31.67
C ARG A 71 37.34 11.29 -30.98
N ASP A 72 37.79 11.91 -29.90
CA ASP A 72 39.01 11.51 -29.18
C ASP A 72 38.90 10.07 -28.66
N SER A 73 37.72 9.71 -28.15
CA SER A 73 37.45 8.35 -27.66
C SER A 73 37.48 7.32 -28.79
N ILE A 74 36.93 7.63 -29.94
CA ILE A 74 36.95 6.75 -31.10
C ILE A 74 38.36 6.63 -31.68
N GLU A 75 39.11 7.74 -31.78
CA GLU A 75 40.50 7.72 -32.26
C GLU A 75 41.40 6.81 -31.41
N SER A 76 41.15 6.75 -30.11
CA SER A 76 41.91 5.90 -29.16
C SER A 76 41.75 4.40 -29.44
N ILE A 77 40.68 3.96 -30.07
CA ILE A 77 40.38 2.56 -30.35
C ILE A 77 40.69 2.13 -31.79
N LEU A 78 41.02 3.09 -32.67
CA LEU A 78 41.34 2.83 -34.07
C LEU A 78 42.78 2.36 -34.26
N SER A 79 43.01 1.63 -35.35
CA SER A 79 44.36 1.22 -35.74
C SER A 79 45.16 2.38 -36.35
N PRO A 80 46.49 2.44 -36.17
CA PRO A 80 47.32 3.48 -36.78
C PRO A 80 47.12 3.57 -38.30
N GLY A 81 47.00 4.81 -38.81
CA GLY A 81 46.82 5.08 -40.24
C GLY A 81 45.37 5.04 -40.73
N VAL A 82 44.39 4.97 -39.82
CA VAL A 82 42.97 5.16 -40.09
C VAL A 82 42.57 6.55 -39.59
N VAL A 83 41.85 7.31 -40.41
CA VAL A 83 41.38 8.66 -40.09
C VAL A 83 39.86 8.68 -40.12
N ILE A 84 39.24 9.33 -39.14
CA ILE A 84 37.81 9.55 -39.06
C ILE A 84 37.43 10.66 -40.07
N ARG A 85 36.50 10.33 -40.99
CA ARG A 85 35.94 11.28 -41.93
C ARG A 85 34.68 11.94 -41.41
N SER A 86 33.74 11.16 -40.88
CA SER A 86 32.52 11.66 -40.27
C SER A 86 32.09 10.75 -39.12
N ILE A 87 31.33 11.33 -38.18
CA ILE A 87 30.68 10.65 -37.08
C ILE A 87 29.20 11.08 -37.10
N GLU A 88 28.28 10.12 -37.06
CA GLU A 88 26.84 10.38 -37.05
C GLU A 88 26.14 9.54 -35.97
N PRO A 89 25.40 10.16 -35.03
CA PRO A 89 25.33 11.61 -34.83
C PRO A 89 26.63 12.17 -34.28
N ASP A 90 26.92 13.44 -34.54
CA ASP A 90 28.10 14.14 -34.05
C ASP A 90 28.00 14.49 -32.56
N THR A 91 26.80 14.42 -32.04
CA THR A 91 26.49 14.75 -30.63
C THR A 91 25.64 13.63 -30.01
N LEU A 92 26.07 13.07 -28.90
CA LEU A 92 25.29 12.13 -28.12
C LEU A 92 24.53 12.86 -27.02
N SER A 93 23.29 12.51 -26.85
CA SER A 93 22.49 13.05 -25.75
C SER A 93 21.53 11.99 -25.19
N PHE A 94 21.21 12.16 -23.91
CA PHE A 94 20.14 11.39 -23.28
C PHE A 94 19.26 12.32 -22.44
N ILE A 95 18.04 11.87 -22.16
CA ILE A 95 17.12 12.52 -21.25
C ILE A 95 17.28 11.87 -19.88
N TYR A 96 17.31 12.69 -18.84
CA TYR A 96 17.43 12.23 -17.47
C TYR A 96 16.41 12.92 -16.59
N GLU A 97 16.07 12.24 -15.51
CA GLU A 97 15.31 12.79 -14.37
C GLU A 97 16.19 12.70 -13.13
N ASN A 98 16.10 13.71 -12.27
CA ASN A 98 16.67 13.61 -10.94
C ASN A 98 15.83 12.62 -10.14
N GLN A 99 16.48 11.85 -9.30
CA GLN A 99 15.83 10.94 -8.37
C GLN A 99 16.47 11.04 -6.99
N GLU A 100 15.65 10.79 -5.98
CA GLU A 100 16.07 10.70 -4.59
C GLU A 100 15.68 9.34 -4.03
N GLN A 101 16.55 8.73 -3.24
CA GLN A 101 16.22 7.52 -2.52
C GLN A 101 15.39 7.87 -1.29
N LYS A 102 14.15 7.36 -1.24
CA LYS A 102 13.23 7.50 -0.10
C LYS A 102 12.83 6.14 0.44
N LYS A 103 12.63 6.07 1.73
CA LYS A 103 12.03 4.92 2.39
C LYS A 103 10.54 5.17 2.52
N LEU A 104 9.72 4.44 1.76
CA LEU A 104 8.27 4.60 1.71
C LEU A 104 7.57 3.47 2.45
N PRO A 105 6.62 3.79 3.35
CA PRO A 105 5.81 2.79 4.03
C PRO A 105 4.84 2.13 3.06
N LEU A 106 4.43 0.90 3.40
CA LEU A 106 3.45 0.12 2.64
C LEU A 106 2.07 0.23 3.29
N VAL A 107 1.05 0.36 2.46
CA VAL A 107 -0.36 0.44 2.88
C VAL A 107 -1.17 -0.63 2.15
N PHE A 108 -1.88 -1.45 2.91
CA PHE A 108 -2.83 -2.40 2.37
C PHE A 108 -4.13 -1.67 1.98
N ASN A 109 -4.52 -1.82 0.74
CA ASN A 109 -5.77 -1.29 0.21
C ASN A 109 -6.52 -2.44 -0.46
N GLY A 110 -7.45 -3.05 0.28
CA GLY A 110 -8.12 -4.22 -0.23
C GLY A 110 -9.30 -4.67 0.62
N THR A 111 -9.94 -5.73 0.14
CA THR A 111 -11.06 -6.38 0.81
C THR A 111 -10.72 -7.81 1.16
N THR A 112 -11.24 -8.27 2.30
CA THR A 112 -11.10 -9.65 2.77
C THR A 112 -12.44 -10.34 2.78
N GLU A 113 -12.45 -11.63 2.51
CA GLU A 113 -13.61 -12.52 2.62
C GLU A 113 -13.33 -13.61 3.64
N SER A 114 -14.29 -13.85 4.51
CA SER A 114 -14.16 -14.83 5.59
C SER A 114 -15.30 -15.82 5.55
N PRO A 115 -15.18 -16.92 4.83
CA PRO A 115 -16.24 -17.93 4.74
C PRO A 115 -16.51 -18.65 6.07
N ASN A 116 -15.54 -18.69 7.00
CA ASN A 116 -15.57 -19.52 8.20
C ASN A 116 -15.53 -18.69 9.51
N GLN A 117 -16.24 -17.56 9.55
CA GLN A 117 -16.32 -16.74 10.77
C GLN A 117 -14.99 -16.15 11.29
N TYR A 118 -13.98 -16.09 10.42
CA TYR A 118 -12.77 -15.34 10.70
C TYR A 118 -13.01 -13.83 10.50
N ILE A 119 -12.46 -13.01 11.37
CA ILE A 119 -12.44 -11.55 11.22
C ILE A 119 -10.99 -11.09 11.27
N MET A 120 -10.59 -10.25 10.33
CA MET A 120 -9.25 -9.69 10.31
C MET A 120 -9.06 -8.72 11.48
N ASP A 121 -8.10 -9.00 12.34
CA ASP A 121 -7.73 -8.13 13.47
C ASP A 121 -6.70 -7.09 13.06
N SER A 122 -5.69 -7.49 12.30
CA SER A 122 -4.57 -6.64 11.89
C SER A 122 -3.86 -7.18 10.66
N PHE A 123 -2.98 -6.37 10.12
CA PHE A 123 -2.06 -6.78 9.05
C PHE A 123 -0.70 -6.11 9.22
N TYR A 124 0.32 -6.71 8.62
CA TYR A 124 1.64 -6.09 8.50
C TYR A 124 2.37 -6.59 7.25
N PHE A 125 3.32 -5.80 6.81
CA PHE A 125 4.20 -6.13 5.69
C PHE A 125 5.59 -6.52 6.19
N THR A 126 6.24 -7.41 5.44
CA THR A 126 7.65 -7.76 5.66
C THR A 126 8.43 -7.55 4.36
N PRO A 127 9.28 -6.51 4.28
CA PRO A 127 9.48 -5.42 5.25
C PRO A 127 8.29 -4.44 5.31
N ASP A 128 8.20 -3.63 6.37
CA ASP A 128 7.14 -2.63 6.58
C ASP A 128 7.23 -1.41 5.64
N SER A 129 8.40 -1.21 5.08
CA SER A 129 8.72 -0.08 4.21
C SER A 129 9.81 -0.47 3.21
N ILE A 130 9.78 0.13 2.03
CA ILE A 130 10.69 -0.17 0.92
C ILE A 130 11.48 1.06 0.52
N SER A 131 12.76 0.84 0.21
CA SER A 131 13.60 1.86 -0.41
C SER A 131 13.24 2.01 -1.88
N ALA A 132 12.80 3.19 -2.25
CA ALA A 132 12.40 3.55 -3.59
C ALA A 132 13.22 4.70 -4.13
N PHE A 133 13.50 4.71 -5.42
CA PHE A 133 14.00 5.89 -6.12
C PHE A 133 12.81 6.71 -6.62
N VAL A 134 12.70 7.94 -6.15
CA VAL A 134 11.57 8.83 -6.42
C VAL A 134 12.07 10.00 -7.25
N THR A 135 11.50 10.17 -8.45
CA THR A 135 11.85 11.30 -9.33
C THR A 135 11.11 12.58 -8.93
N ASP A 136 11.55 13.71 -9.47
CA ASP A 136 10.93 15.02 -9.22
C ASP A 136 9.41 15.04 -9.48
N ARG A 137 8.93 14.19 -10.41
CA ARG A 137 7.50 14.05 -10.73
C ARG A 137 6.68 13.38 -9.64
N ALA A 138 7.30 12.60 -8.80
CA ALA A 138 6.66 11.79 -7.78
C ALA A 138 7.05 12.21 -6.34
N GLN A 139 7.58 13.40 -6.15
CA GLN A 139 8.03 13.89 -4.83
C GLN A 139 6.93 13.91 -3.76
N TYR A 140 5.65 14.02 -4.19
CA TYR A 140 4.47 14.02 -3.33
C TYR A 140 4.06 12.64 -2.81
N VAL A 141 4.71 11.56 -3.29
CA VAL A 141 4.40 10.19 -2.86
C VAL A 141 4.97 9.95 -1.47
N GLU A 142 4.07 9.66 -0.53
CA GLU A 142 4.40 9.43 0.89
C GLU A 142 4.26 7.96 1.29
N ALA A 143 3.54 7.16 0.51
CA ALA A 143 3.33 5.74 0.77
C ALA A 143 3.13 4.95 -0.54
N LEU A 144 3.38 3.65 -0.48
CA LEU A 144 3.12 2.71 -1.57
C LEU A 144 1.93 1.83 -1.22
N TYR A 145 1.09 1.54 -2.18
CA TYR A 145 -0.13 0.78 -1.98
C TYR A 145 -0.02 -0.64 -2.53
N VAL A 146 -0.60 -1.57 -1.79
CA VAL A 146 -0.80 -2.96 -2.21
C VAL A 146 -2.29 -3.18 -2.34
N ASP A 147 -2.78 -3.26 -3.59
CA ASP A 147 -4.19 -3.43 -3.90
C ASP A 147 -4.50 -4.93 -4.05
N LEU A 148 -5.28 -5.48 -3.13
CA LEU A 148 -5.74 -6.88 -3.17
C LEU A 148 -7.22 -6.94 -2.81
N ASN A 149 -8.02 -7.58 -3.66
CA ASN A 149 -9.45 -7.76 -3.41
C ASN A 149 -9.78 -9.22 -3.13
N ASN A 150 -10.78 -9.42 -2.28
CA ASN A 150 -11.34 -10.74 -1.97
C ASN A 150 -10.30 -11.73 -1.42
N VAL A 151 -9.39 -11.24 -0.56
CA VAL A 151 -8.42 -12.13 0.09
C VAL A 151 -9.16 -13.04 1.05
N GLN A 152 -9.05 -14.35 0.83
CA GLN A 152 -9.70 -15.35 1.68
C GLN A 152 -8.97 -15.45 3.03
N ILE A 153 -9.73 -15.33 4.12
CA ILE A 153 -9.24 -15.52 5.48
C ILE A 153 -9.90 -16.77 6.06
N ASP A 154 -9.13 -17.84 6.12
CA ASP A 154 -9.57 -19.16 6.59
C ASP A 154 -8.72 -19.74 7.73
N ALA A 155 -7.77 -18.97 8.23
CA ALA A 155 -6.85 -19.32 9.31
C ALA A 155 -6.48 -18.10 10.15
N ASP A 156 -5.96 -18.31 11.36
CA ASP A 156 -5.51 -17.23 12.25
C ASP A 156 -4.41 -16.34 11.65
N THR A 157 -3.68 -16.89 10.68
CA THR A 157 -2.63 -16.14 9.97
C THR A 157 -2.60 -16.56 8.51
N VAL A 158 -2.80 -15.61 7.63
CA VAL A 158 -2.69 -15.79 6.17
C VAL A 158 -1.49 -14.98 5.67
N ARG A 159 -0.56 -15.65 4.98
CA ARG A 159 0.63 -15.03 4.37
C ARG A 159 0.56 -15.16 2.87
N LEU A 160 0.81 -14.05 2.19
CA LEU A 160 0.78 -14.02 0.73
C LEU A 160 1.84 -13.04 0.19
N SER A 161 2.37 -13.39 -0.98
CA SER A 161 3.22 -12.47 -1.73
C SER A 161 2.32 -11.54 -2.54
N ALA A 162 2.51 -10.26 -2.39
CA ALA A 162 1.69 -9.23 -3.01
C ALA A 162 2.53 -8.29 -3.85
N LYS A 163 1.98 -7.83 -4.97
CA LYS A 163 2.64 -6.82 -5.81
C LYS A 163 2.30 -5.42 -5.32
N ILE A 164 3.33 -4.59 -5.29
CA ILE A 164 3.18 -3.17 -5.01
C ILE A 164 2.59 -2.51 -6.26
N LYS A 165 1.60 -1.65 -6.06
CA LYS A 165 1.00 -0.88 -7.15
C LYS A 165 2.03 0.06 -7.77
N PRO A 166 2.30 -0.03 -9.07
CA PRO A 166 3.26 0.85 -9.71
C PRO A 166 2.78 2.31 -9.68
N VAL A 167 3.69 3.19 -9.33
CA VAL A 167 3.46 4.65 -9.31
C VAL A 167 4.41 5.30 -10.32
N PRO A 168 3.91 6.07 -11.29
CA PRO A 168 4.75 6.77 -12.25
C PRO A 168 5.77 7.69 -11.56
N GLY A 169 7.05 7.53 -11.89
CA GLY A 169 8.14 8.28 -11.27
C GLY A 169 8.67 7.68 -9.96
N VAL A 170 8.16 6.54 -9.52
CA VAL A 170 8.70 5.75 -8.42
C VAL A 170 9.25 4.43 -8.97
N TYR A 171 10.47 4.11 -8.62
CA TYR A 171 11.17 2.90 -9.10
C TYR A 171 11.65 2.08 -7.91
N LEU A 172 11.29 0.80 -7.94
CA LEU A 172 11.56 -0.15 -6.88
C LEU A 172 12.58 -1.19 -7.39
N ASN A 173 13.43 -1.69 -6.49
CA ASN A 173 14.26 -2.84 -6.79
C ASN A 173 13.45 -4.15 -6.73
N ASP A 174 12.58 -4.23 -5.73
CA ASP A 174 11.65 -5.35 -5.54
C ASP A 174 10.22 -4.85 -5.66
N GLU A 175 9.45 -5.43 -6.58
CA GLU A 175 8.04 -5.06 -6.81
C GLU A 175 7.07 -5.90 -5.99
N THR A 176 7.57 -6.86 -5.23
CA THR A 176 6.78 -7.78 -4.41
C THR A 176 7.16 -7.70 -2.95
N VAL A 177 6.17 -7.91 -2.08
CA VAL A 177 6.32 -7.87 -0.63
C VAL A 177 5.48 -8.97 0.00
N GLU A 178 5.88 -9.46 1.16
CA GLU A 178 5.06 -10.37 1.95
C GLU A 178 4.05 -9.56 2.77
N LEU A 179 2.76 -9.86 2.58
CA LEU A 179 1.67 -9.37 3.40
C LEU A 179 1.22 -10.50 4.34
N THR A 180 1.21 -10.22 5.63
CA THR A 180 0.65 -11.10 6.65
C THR A 180 -0.63 -10.49 7.19
N LEU A 181 -1.73 -11.23 7.08
CA LEU A 181 -3.02 -10.90 7.69
C LEU A 181 -3.18 -11.74 8.95
N CYS A 182 -3.46 -11.08 10.07
CA CYS A 182 -3.79 -11.74 11.33
C CYS A 182 -5.29 -11.68 11.55
N SER A 183 -5.89 -12.77 11.90
CA SER A 183 -7.33 -12.91 12.09
C SER A 183 -7.65 -13.76 13.31
N SER A 184 -8.84 -13.61 13.82
CA SER A 184 -9.38 -14.44 14.90
C SER A 184 -10.65 -15.13 14.45
N HIS A 185 -10.85 -16.34 14.93
CA HIS A 185 -12.09 -17.08 14.74
C HIS A 185 -13.13 -16.58 15.75
N TYR A 186 -14.27 -16.11 15.24
CA TYR A 186 -15.40 -15.65 16.04
C TYR A 186 -16.51 -16.69 16.06
N THR A 187 -17.29 -16.70 17.13
CA THR A 187 -18.48 -17.51 17.28
C THR A 187 -19.64 -16.67 17.81
N GLU A 188 -20.87 -17.10 17.50
CA GLU A 188 -22.05 -16.45 18.05
C GLU A 188 -22.31 -16.91 19.47
N LYS A 189 -22.54 -15.98 20.38
CA LYS A 189 -22.97 -16.21 21.77
C LYS A 189 -24.25 -15.45 22.03
N SER A 190 -25.11 -16.04 22.87
CA SER A 190 -26.32 -15.39 23.34
C SER A 190 -26.39 -15.40 24.88
N LEU A 191 -26.74 -14.27 25.43
CA LEU A 191 -26.93 -14.10 26.89
C LEU A 191 -28.29 -13.47 27.15
N THR A 192 -28.86 -13.80 28.30
CA THR A 192 -30.15 -13.25 28.74
C THR A 192 -29.91 -12.14 29.77
N ILE A 193 -30.09 -10.88 29.34
CA ILE A 193 -29.75 -9.68 30.11
C ILE A 193 -31.00 -9.06 30.73
N PRO A 194 -30.97 -8.65 32.00
CA PRO A 194 -32.07 -7.92 32.62
C PRO A 194 -32.18 -6.50 32.02
N ILE A 195 -33.42 -6.03 31.86
CA ILE A 195 -33.69 -4.67 31.41
C ILE A 195 -33.68 -3.74 32.61
N GLN A 196 -32.97 -2.63 32.47
CA GLN A 196 -32.88 -1.59 33.48
C GLN A 196 -33.58 -0.31 33.03
N GLY A 197 -34.22 0.39 33.97
CA GLY A 197 -34.77 1.73 33.70
C GLY A 197 -33.73 2.80 34.01
N VAL A 198 -33.56 3.76 33.11
CA VAL A 198 -32.68 4.93 33.32
C VAL A 198 -33.50 6.23 33.20
N ASN A 199 -33.04 7.28 33.89
CA ASN A 199 -33.68 8.60 33.89
C ASN A 199 -35.10 8.61 34.52
N PHE A 200 -35.47 7.60 35.29
CA PHE A 200 -36.75 7.57 35.99
C PHE A 200 -36.77 8.59 37.13
N PRO A 201 -37.88 9.34 37.31
CA PRO A 201 -37.99 10.26 38.42
C PRO A 201 -38.04 9.51 39.75
N PRO A 202 -37.67 10.17 40.89
CA PRO A 202 -37.74 9.58 42.19
C PRO A 202 -39.14 9.02 42.50
N GLY A 203 -39.18 7.78 43.03
CA GLY A 203 -40.45 7.12 43.36
C GLY A 203 -41.14 6.41 42.17
N LYS A 204 -40.52 6.36 41.01
CA LYS A 204 -41.02 5.59 39.87
C LYS A 204 -40.00 4.54 39.45
N MET A 205 -40.48 3.37 39.03
CA MET A 205 -39.65 2.29 38.48
C MET A 205 -40.26 1.68 37.25
N LEU A 206 -39.36 1.15 36.40
CA LEU A 206 -39.71 0.39 35.20
C LEU A 206 -40.15 -1.04 35.60
N LYS A 207 -41.27 -1.47 35.02
CA LYS A 207 -41.63 -2.87 34.92
C LYS A 207 -41.80 -3.21 33.45
N SER A 208 -40.95 -4.05 32.89
CA SER A 208 -40.96 -4.42 31.48
C SER A 208 -41.43 -5.87 31.29
N PHE A 209 -42.05 -6.12 30.14
CA PHE A 209 -42.52 -7.43 29.72
C PHE A 209 -42.02 -7.75 28.31
N PRO A 210 -41.06 -8.70 28.18
CA PRO A 210 -40.38 -9.43 29.28
C PRO A 210 -39.42 -8.54 30.09
N SER A 211 -39.05 -9.02 31.29
CA SER A 211 -38.10 -8.31 32.17
C SER A 211 -36.63 -8.55 31.80
N ARG A 212 -36.38 -9.53 30.96
CA ARG A 212 -35.05 -9.90 30.40
C ARG A 212 -35.15 -10.08 28.90
N VAL A 213 -34.08 -9.79 28.19
CA VAL A 213 -33.98 -9.96 26.74
C VAL A 213 -32.76 -10.74 26.35
N THR A 214 -32.80 -11.36 25.19
CA THR A 214 -31.64 -12.06 24.64
C THR A 214 -30.78 -11.07 23.88
N VAL A 215 -29.52 -10.96 24.25
CA VAL A 215 -28.49 -10.27 23.50
C VAL A 215 -27.68 -11.30 22.76
N VAL A 216 -27.62 -11.17 21.45
CA VAL A 216 -26.85 -12.04 20.56
C VAL A 216 -25.70 -11.24 19.99
N PHE A 217 -24.49 -11.78 20.04
CA PHE A 217 -23.28 -11.10 19.61
C PHE A 217 -22.22 -12.10 19.13
N TRP A 218 -21.25 -11.59 18.42
CA TRP A 218 -20.07 -12.35 18.03
C TRP A 218 -18.92 -12.04 18.99
N VAL A 219 -18.21 -13.09 19.40
CA VAL A 219 -17.09 -13.01 20.33
C VAL A 219 -15.95 -13.91 19.82
N LYS A 220 -14.70 -13.51 20.06
CA LYS A 220 -13.55 -14.38 19.77
C LYS A 220 -13.71 -15.70 20.51
N MET A 221 -13.40 -16.80 19.83
CA MET A 221 -13.50 -18.15 20.41
C MET A 221 -12.67 -18.26 21.71
N SER A 222 -11.52 -17.59 21.76
CA SER A 222 -10.66 -17.53 22.96
C SER A 222 -11.31 -16.81 24.15
N GLU A 223 -12.23 -15.86 23.89
CA GLU A 223 -12.87 -15.02 24.89
C GLU A 223 -14.29 -15.49 25.24
N TYR A 224 -14.72 -16.60 24.62
CA TYR A 224 -16.10 -17.07 24.73
C TYR A 224 -16.56 -17.23 26.18
N ASP A 225 -15.73 -17.80 27.05
CA ASP A 225 -16.06 -18.05 28.46
C ASP A 225 -15.89 -16.81 29.34
N ASN A 226 -15.15 -15.82 28.91
CA ASN A 226 -14.85 -14.61 29.67
C ASN A 226 -15.98 -13.59 29.63
N VAL A 227 -16.83 -13.60 28.60
CA VAL A 227 -17.93 -12.65 28.44
C VAL A 227 -19.18 -13.18 29.14
N SER A 228 -19.71 -12.40 30.08
CA SER A 228 -20.82 -12.74 30.95
C SER A 228 -21.98 -11.73 30.88
N GLU A 229 -23.10 -12.05 31.57
CA GLU A 229 -24.28 -11.15 31.64
C GLU A 229 -23.94 -9.78 32.23
N SER A 230 -23.03 -9.72 33.21
CA SER A 230 -22.63 -8.50 33.89
C SER A 230 -21.90 -7.49 32.97
N ASP A 231 -21.42 -7.95 31.84
CA ASP A 231 -20.67 -7.13 30.87
C ASP A 231 -21.57 -6.39 29.91
N PHE A 232 -22.91 -6.58 30.03
CA PHE A 232 -23.88 -5.89 29.20
C PHE A 232 -24.91 -5.14 30.06
N THR A 233 -25.29 -3.98 29.57
CA THR A 233 -26.38 -3.20 30.19
C THR A 233 -27.37 -2.80 29.11
N VAL A 234 -28.59 -3.34 29.21
CA VAL A 234 -29.71 -3.00 28.31
C VAL A 234 -30.70 -2.13 29.09
N VAL A 235 -31.07 -1.00 28.47
CA VAL A 235 -31.88 0.00 29.18
C VAL A 235 -33.13 0.40 28.39
N VAL A 236 -34.12 0.87 29.18
CA VAL A 236 -35.22 1.70 28.71
C VAL A 236 -35.03 3.08 29.32
N ASP A 237 -34.99 4.12 28.48
CA ASP A 237 -34.92 5.49 28.92
C ASP A 237 -36.33 6.04 29.19
N TYR A 238 -36.55 6.64 30.34
CA TYR A 238 -37.83 7.27 30.70
C TYR A 238 -38.23 8.39 29.71
N ASN A 239 -37.27 9.08 29.16
CA ASN A 239 -37.52 10.12 28.14
C ASN A 239 -38.13 9.55 26.85
N ASP A 240 -37.75 8.31 26.48
CA ASP A 240 -38.35 7.62 25.32
C ASP A 240 -39.83 7.29 25.62
N ILE A 241 -40.16 6.94 26.86
CA ILE A 241 -41.54 6.68 27.29
C ILE A 241 -42.40 7.94 27.18
N LEU A 242 -41.89 9.08 27.68
CA LEU A 242 -42.61 10.37 27.65
C LEU A 242 -42.94 10.81 26.21
N ASN A 243 -42.09 10.50 25.26
CA ASN A 243 -42.24 10.90 23.88
C ASN A 243 -43.00 9.89 23.01
N ASN A 244 -43.35 8.75 23.58
CA ASN A 244 -43.92 7.60 22.85
C ASN A 244 -45.36 7.36 23.35
N GLY A 245 -46.34 7.58 22.49
CA GLY A 245 -47.76 7.30 22.78
C GLY A 245 -48.15 5.80 22.60
N SER A 246 -47.19 4.90 22.65
CA SER A 246 -47.36 3.43 22.44
C SER A 246 -47.11 2.66 23.74
N ASP A 247 -47.77 1.50 23.90
CA ASP A 247 -47.54 0.56 25.01
C ASP A 247 -46.17 -0.16 24.90
N LYS A 248 -45.40 0.07 23.84
CA LYS A 248 -44.08 -0.53 23.63
C LYS A 248 -43.01 0.52 23.52
N VAL A 249 -41.86 0.26 24.13
CA VAL A 249 -40.67 1.12 24.11
C VAL A 249 -39.48 0.39 23.56
N GLY A 250 -38.61 1.12 22.85
CA GLY A 250 -37.35 0.61 22.29
C GLY A 250 -36.32 0.35 23.37
N LEU A 251 -35.53 -0.70 23.18
CA LEU A 251 -34.40 -1.02 24.04
C LEU A 251 -33.12 -0.45 23.47
N ARG A 252 -32.23 0.03 24.35
CA ARG A 252 -30.91 0.53 23.98
C ARG A 252 -29.82 -0.26 24.68
N MET A 253 -28.75 -0.56 23.94
CA MET A 253 -27.52 -1.02 24.55
C MET A 253 -26.81 0.18 25.18
N TYR A 254 -26.70 0.18 26.50
CA TYR A 254 -26.03 1.23 27.25
C TYR A 254 -24.55 0.94 27.47
N PHE A 255 -24.23 -0.33 27.71
CA PHE A 255 -22.85 -0.79 27.85
C PHE A 255 -22.69 -2.18 27.22
N GLN A 256 -21.58 -2.41 26.54
CA GLN A 256 -21.14 -3.69 26.00
C GLN A 256 -19.62 -3.76 26.03
N PRO A 257 -19.00 -4.94 26.06
CA PRO A 257 -17.56 -5.11 25.93
C PRO A 257 -17.04 -4.60 24.56
N ALA A 258 -15.81 -4.09 24.55
CA ALA A 258 -15.17 -3.64 23.32
C ALA A 258 -14.83 -4.79 22.36
N ASP A 259 -14.65 -6.00 22.88
CA ASP A 259 -14.20 -7.19 22.16
C ASP A 259 -15.35 -8.00 21.54
N VAL A 260 -16.58 -7.47 21.54
CA VAL A 260 -17.75 -8.12 20.93
C VAL A 260 -18.18 -7.37 19.67
N GLU A 261 -18.62 -8.15 18.68
CA GLU A 261 -19.02 -7.65 17.37
C GLU A 261 -20.49 -7.97 17.09
N ARG A 262 -21.13 -7.25 16.18
CA ARG A 262 -22.45 -7.53 15.63
C ARG A 262 -23.54 -7.74 16.71
N VAL A 263 -23.53 -6.93 17.75
CA VAL A 263 -24.47 -7.04 18.87
C VAL A 263 -25.91 -6.74 18.44
N ARG A 264 -26.83 -7.63 18.83
CA ARG A 264 -28.27 -7.51 18.53
C ARG A 264 -29.08 -7.83 19.78
N ILE A 265 -30.14 -7.04 20.04
CA ILE A 265 -31.08 -7.26 21.13
C ILE A 265 -32.35 -7.88 20.54
N ASN A 266 -32.85 -8.95 21.16
CA ASN A 266 -34.07 -9.61 20.76
C ASN A 266 -34.99 -9.90 21.98
N PRO A 267 -36.25 -9.35 22.00
CA PRO A 267 -36.83 -8.40 21.05
C PRO A 267 -36.20 -7.00 21.16
N GLN A 268 -36.35 -6.16 20.12
CA GLN A 268 -35.85 -4.77 20.10
C GLN A 268 -36.77 -3.80 20.85
N THR A 269 -38.01 -4.21 21.11
CA THR A 269 -39.02 -3.42 21.85
C THR A 269 -39.69 -4.28 22.87
N VAL A 270 -40.08 -3.69 24.00
CA VAL A 270 -40.82 -4.38 25.08
C VAL A 270 -42.03 -3.57 25.49
N GLU A 271 -43.05 -4.28 26.00
CA GLU A 271 -44.14 -3.66 26.73
C GLU A 271 -43.63 -3.17 28.08
N TYR A 272 -44.19 -2.08 28.58
CA TYR A 272 -43.75 -1.49 29.82
C TYR A 272 -44.91 -0.98 30.69
N LEU A 273 -44.64 -0.93 32.02
CA LEU A 273 -45.46 -0.24 32.99
C LEU A 273 -44.56 0.63 33.87
N VAL A 274 -44.99 1.81 34.18
CA VAL A 274 -44.34 2.67 35.18
C VAL A 274 -45.08 2.53 36.52
N GLU A 275 -44.41 1.92 37.49
CA GLU A 275 -44.97 1.72 38.85
C GLU A 275 -44.47 2.81 39.78
N ASP A 276 -45.38 3.25 40.69
CA ASP A 276 -45.00 4.12 41.80
C ASP A 276 -44.43 3.27 42.95
N VAL A 277 -43.19 3.52 43.30
CA VAL A 277 -42.56 2.89 44.49
C VAL A 277 -43.01 3.65 45.71
N TYR A 278 -44.10 3.22 46.31
CA TYR A 278 -44.45 3.72 47.64
C TYR A 278 -43.41 3.20 48.63
N GLY A 279 -42.56 4.09 49.14
CA GLY A 279 -41.68 3.79 50.25
C GLY A 279 -42.53 3.35 51.45
N GLY A 280 -42.58 2.06 51.67
CA GLY A 280 -43.18 1.55 52.90
C GLY A 280 -42.33 2.03 54.09
N LEU A 281 -42.80 3.08 54.74
CA LEU A 281 -42.40 3.40 56.05
C LEU A 281 -43.02 2.32 56.97
N TRP A 282 -42.19 1.37 57.42
CA TRP A 282 -42.46 0.57 58.65
C TRP A 282 -41.25 0.67 59.53
#